data_d76130cca4933bfa32a76348a8561460
#
_entry.id   d76130cca4933bfa32a76348a8561460
#
_cell.length_a   1.000
_cell.length_b   1.000
_cell.length_c   1.000
_cell.angle_alpha   90.00
_cell.angle_beta   90.00
_cell.angle_gamma   90.00
#
_symmetry.space_group_name_H-M   'P 1'
#
loop_
_entity.id
_entity.type
_entity.pdbx_description
1 polymer ?
#
loop_
_entity_poly.entity_id
_entity_poly.type
_entity_poly.pdbx_seq_one_letter_code
_entity_poly.pdbx_strand_id
1 'polypeptide(L)'
;MTLPSDVREYPNAIAQALSQLRLVGVNGPYSVLLGADAYTALAETSDNGYPVLEHVQRLVKDQIIWAPAIAGAFVLTTRGGDFDLHIGQDVSIGYTSHTDATVRLYLQETFTFLYLTAEAAVALASPAKPKPKKT
;
A
#
# COMPACT_ATOMS: atom_id res chain seq x y z
N MET A 1 10.30 -1.19 9.46
CA MET A 1 10.89 -2.31 8.67
C MET A 1 11.25 -1.81 7.27
N THR A 2 12.11 -2.50 6.59
CA THR A 2 12.49 -2.19 5.21
C THR A 2 12.13 -3.37 4.30
N LEU A 3 11.57 -3.06 3.14
CA LEU A 3 11.30 -4.06 2.12
C LEU A 3 12.65 -4.55 1.56
N PRO A 4 12.87 -5.87 1.46
CA PRO A 4 14.12 -6.39 0.89
C PRO A 4 14.34 -5.93 -0.55
N SER A 5 15.60 -5.86 -0.96
CA SER A 5 15.93 -5.59 -2.38
C SER A 5 15.67 -6.81 -3.27
N ASP A 6 15.79 -8.02 -2.72
CA ASP A 6 15.44 -9.26 -3.40
C ASP A 6 13.96 -9.58 -3.20
N VAL A 7 13.21 -9.64 -4.28
CA VAL A 7 11.77 -9.93 -4.28
C VAL A 7 11.45 -11.31 -3.70
N ARG A 8 12.36 -12.26 -3.83
CA ARG A 8 12.21 -13.62 -3.26
C ARG A 8 12.16 -13.62 -1.74
N GLU A 9 12.66 -12.55 -1.11
CA GLU A 9 12.62 -12.34 0.34
C GLU A 9 11.34 -11.63 0.82
N TYR A 10 10.48 -11.16 -0.08
CA TYR A 10 9.23 -10.49 0.27
C TYR A 10 8.31 -11.33 1.16
N PRO A 11 8.10 -12.63 0.89
CA PRO A 11 7.29 -13.48 1.78
C PRO A 11 7.81 -13.48 3.22
N ASN A 12 9.12 -13.54 3.40
CA ASN A 12 9.74 -13.51 4.73
C ASN A 12 9.50 -12.17 5.45
N ALA A 13 9.71 -11.06 4.76
CA ALA A 13 9.48 -9.72 5.32
C ALA A 13 8.00 -9.51 5.70
N ILE A 14 7.08 -9.96 4.87
CA ILE A 14 5.63 -9.89 5.12
C ILE A 14 5.24 -10.79 6.29
N ALA A 15 5.79 -11.99 6.38
CA ALA A 15 5.56 -12.89 7.50
C ALA A 15 6.02 -12.28 8.84
N GLN A 16 7.17 -11.59 8.84
CA GLN A 16 7.66 -10.87 10.01
C GLN A 16 6.73 -9.71 10.39
N ALA A 17 6.24 -8.95 9.43
CA ALA A 17 5.28 -7.88 9.67
C ALA A 17 3.96 -8.41 10.25
N LEU A 18 3.45 -9.51 9.74
CA LEU A 18 2.27 -10.20 10.28
C LEU A 18 2.50 -10.67 11.73
N SER A 19 3.69 -11.17 12.03
CA SER A 19 4.07 -11.56 13.40
C SER A 19 4.07 -10.36 14.33
N GLN A 20 4.59 -9.23 13.91
CA GLN A 20 4.56 -8.01 14.72
C GLN A 20 3.13 -7.59 15.05
N LEU A 21 2.22 -7.61 14.08
CA LEU A 21 0.81 -7.30 14.31
C LEU A 21 0.17 -8.23 15.33
N ARG A 22 0.41 -9.52 15.21
CA ARG A 22 -0.13 -10.54 16.13
C ARG A 22 0.41 -10.38 17.55
N LEU A 23 1.71 -10.09 17.70
CA LEU A 23 2.35 -9.93 19.00
C LEU A 23 1.81 -8.73 19.79
N VAL A 24 1.38 -7.68 19.12
CA VAL A 24 0.75 -6.51 19.78
C VAL A 24 -0.77 -6.64 19.90
N GLY A 25 -1.32 -7.83 19.60
CA GLY A 25 -2.74 -8.12 19.76
C GLY A 25 -3.64 -7.64 18.61
N VAL A 26 -3.06 -7.25 17.49
CA VAL A 26 -3.83 -6.86 16.29
C VAL A 26 -4.16 -8.11 15.48
N ASN A 27 -5.43 -8.48 15.51
CA ASN A 27 -5.94 -9.65 14.79
C ASN A 27 -6.27 -9.32 13.33
N GLY A 28 -6.29 -10.37 12.49
CA GLY A 28 -6.71 -10.27 11.09
C GLY A 28 -8.23 -10.20 10.93
N PRO A 29 -8.70 -10.16 9.69
CA PRO A 29 -7.91 -10.39 8.47
C PRO A 29 -6.86 -9.31 8.20
N TYR A 30 -5.85 -9.66 7.40
CA TYR A 30 -4.76 -8.74 7.03
C TYR A 30 -4.70 -8.57 5.53
N SER A 31 -4.36 -7.36 5.08
CA SER A 31 -4.08 -7.05 3.69
C SER A 31 -2.69 -6.44 3.52
N VAL A 32 -2.15 -6.58 2.33
CA VAL A 32 -0.86 -5.98 1.95
C VAL A 32 -1.10 -4.97 0.84
N LEU A 33 -0.58 -3.76 1.02
CA LEU A 33 -0.52 -2.75 -0.02
C LEU A 33 0.91 -2.69 -0.56
N LEU A 34 1.05 -2.75 -1.87
CA LEU A 34 2.34 -2.69 -2.55
C LEU A 34 2.37 -1.50 -3.51
N GLY A 35 3.45 -0.74 -3.46
CA GLY A 35 3.73 0.28 -4.47
C GLY A 35 3.88 -0.34 -5.86
N ALA A 36 3.82 0.47 -6.91
CA ALA A 36 3.83 0.00 -8.29
C ALA A 36 5.04 -0.90 -8.61
N ASP A 37 6.24 -0.47 -8.24
CA ASP A 37 7.47 -1.24 -8.50
C ASP A 37 7.49 -2.56 -7.73
N ALA A 38 7.10 -2.53 -6.47
CA ALA A 38 7.08 -3.72 -5.62
C ALA A 38 6.04 -4.75 -6.09
N TYR A 39 4.87 -4.29 -6.47
CA TYR A 39 3.80 -5.17 -6.99
C TYR A 39 4.20 -5.82 -8.31
N THR A 40 4.72 -5.04 -9.25
CA THR A 40 5.17 -5.54 -10.55
C THR A 40 6.30 -6.56 -10.38
N ALA A 41 7.29 -6.25 -9.57
CA ALA A 41 8.38 -7.17 -9.28
C ALA A 41 7.89 -8.48 -8.64
N LEU A 42 6.94 -8.39 -7.73
CA LEU A 42 6.32 -9.56 -7.09
C LEU A 42 5.55 -10.43 -8.10
N ALA A 43 4.80 -9.79 -8.99
CA ALA A 43 4.01 -10.50 -10.00
C ALA A 43 4.86 -11.21 -11.06
N GLU A 44 6.04 -10.67 -11.38
CA GLU A 44 6.94 -11.21 -12.40
C GLU A 44 7.91 -12.27 -11.89
N THR A 45 8.15 -12.33 -10.58
CA THR A 45 9.21 -13.15 -9.99
C THR A 45 8.69 -14.53 -9.58
N SER A 46 9.49 -15.56 -9.89
CA SER A 46 9.33 -16.91 -9.40
C SER A 46 10.55 -17.34 -8.61
N ASP A 47 10.35 -18.15 -7.59
CA ASP A 47 11.40 -18.79 -6.81
C ASP A 47 11.29 -20.31 -6.98
N ASN A 48 12.33 -20.93 -7.54
CA ASN A 48 12.35 -22.35 -7.86
C ASN A 48 11.12 -22.84 -8.66
N GLY A 49 10.63 -22.01 -9.59
CA GLY A 49 9.45 -22.30 -10.40
C GLY A 49 8.12 -22.02 -9.71
N TYR A 50 8.12 -21.55 -8.47
CA TYR A 50 6.91 -21.18 -7.74
C TYR A 50 6.71 -19.66 -7.74
N PRO A 51 5.55 -19.13 -8.17
CA PRO A 51 5.31 -17.70 -8.18
C PRO A 51 5.35 -17.09 -6.77
N VAL A 52 6.17 -16.07 -6.58
CA VAL A 52 6.32 -15.41 -5.27
C VAL A 52 5.01 -14.74 -4.83
N LEU A 53 4.24 -14.20 -5.79
CA LEU A 53 2.92 -13.62 -5.52
C LEU A 53 1.97 -14.62 -4.84
N GLU A 54 1.93 -15.86 -5.31
CA GLU A 54 1.10 -16.90 -4.69
C GLU A 54 1.56 -17.25 -3.27
N HIS A 55 2.86 -17.22 -3.03
CA HIS A 55 3.40 -17.44 -1.68
C HIS A 55 2.94 -16.34 -0.72
N VAL A 56 3.01 -15.07 -1.13
CA VAL A 56 2.50 -13.96 -0.34
C VAL A 56 0.99 -14.08 -0.14
N GLN A 57 0.24 -14.44 -1.17
CA GLN A 57 -1.21 -14.62 -1.09
C GLN A 57 -1.61 -15.66 -0.04
N ARG A 58 -0.86 -16.75 0.05
CA ARG A 58 -1.10 -17.78 1.08
C ARG A 58 -0.81 -17.30 2.50
N LEU A 59 0.19 -16.43 2.67
CA LEU A 59 0.52 -15.85 3.97
C LEU A 59 -0.55 -14.87 4.45
N VAL A 60 -1.00 -14.00 3.54
CA VAL A 60 -1.92 -12.90 3.85
C VAL A 60 -3.36 -13.40 3.99
N LYS A 61 -3.78 -14.32 3.14
CA LYS A 61 -5.13 -14.90 3.04
C LYS A 61 -6.25 -13.94 2.65
N ASP A 62 -6.01 -12.64 2.68
CA ASP A 62 -6.92 -11.59 2.23
C ASP A 62 -6.33 -10.93 0.97
N GLN A 63 -6.37 -9.63 0.84
CA GLN A 63 -6.04 -8.94 -0.41
C GLN A 63 -4.59 -8.51 -0.48
N ILE A 64 -4.02 -8.62 -1.68
CA ILE A 64 -2.81 -7.92 -2.09
C ILE A 64 -3.25 -6.78 -3.01
N ILE A 65 -3.02 -5.55 -2.59
CA ILE A 65 -3.55 -4.35 -3.25
C ILE A 65 -2.42 -3.61 -3.95
N TRP A 66 -2.62 -3.32 -5.23
CA TRP A 66 -1.76 -2.43 -5.99
C TRP A 66 -2.06 -0.99 -5.60
N ALA A 67 -1.08 -0.32 -4.98
CA ALA A 67 -1.18 1.03 -4.46
C ALA A 67 -0.07 1.91 -5.04
N PRO A 68 -0.22 2.43 -6.28
CA PRO A 68 0.87 3.09 -7.00
C PRO A 68 1.30 4.42 -6.37
N ALA A 69 0.49 5.00 -5.51
CA ALA A 69 0.80 6.25 -4.81
C ALA A 69 1.79 6.09 -3.65
N ILE A 70 2.07 4.86 -3.21
CA ILE A 70 3.01 4.61 -2.12
C ILE A 70 4.35 4.08 -2.63
N ALA A 71 5.41 4.32 -1.86
CA ALA A 71 6.71 3.70 -2.05
C ALA A 71 6.89 2.60 -0.99
N GLY A 72 7.31 1.41 -1.43
CA GLY A 72 7.43 0.26 -0.54
C GLY A 72 6.10 -0.48 -0.34
N ALA A 73 5.82 -0.88 0.88
CA ALA A 73 4.64 -1.68 1.21
C ALA A 73 4.07 -1.34 2.58
N PHE A 74 2.81 -1.72 2.79
CA PHE A 74 2.16 -1.73 4.10
C PHE A 74 1.49 -3.08 4.32
N VAL A 75 1.63 -3.61 5.52
CA VAL A 75 0.86 -4.75 6.01
C VAL A 75 -0.06 -4.22 7.10
N LEU A 76 -1.35 -4.42 6.94
CA LEU A 76 -2.33 -3.84 7.85
C LEU A 76 -3.48 -4.81 8.13
N THR A 77 -4.17 -4.55 9.26
CA THR A 77 -5.41 -5.25 9.56
C THR A 77 -6.59 -4.63 8.84
N THR A 78 -7.52 -5.47 8.43
CA THR A 78 -8.81 -5.07 7.84
C THR A 78 -10.00 -5.47 8.71
N ARG A 79 -9.74 -5.72 10.00
CA ARG A 79 -10.77 -6.10 10.98
C ARG A 79 -11.83 -5.03 11.23
N GLY A 80 -11.55 -3.77 10.87
CA GLY A 80 -12.41 -2.61 11.10
C GLY A 80 -12.16 -1.89 12.42
N GLY A 81 -12.45 -0.59 12.45
CA GLY A 81 -12.32 0.26 13.64
C GLY A 81 -10.93 0.87 13.88
N ASP A 82 -9.93 0.52 13.08
CA ASP A 82 -8.55 1.01 13.25
C ASP A 82 -8.24 2.23 12.37
N PHE A 83 -8.96 2.37 11.27
CA PHE A 83 -8.81 3.46 10.30
C PHE A 83 -10.16 4.07 10.00
N ASP A 84 -10.18 5.38 9.78
CA ASP A 84 -11.41 6.09 9.48
C ASP A 84 -11.16 7.15 8.40
N LEU A 85 -11.98 7.12 7.37
CA LEU A 85 -11.98 8.11 6.30
C LEU A 85 -13.19 9.03 6.46
N HIS A 86 -12.94 10.27 6.87
CA HIS A 86 -13.98 11.28 6.96
C HIS A 86 -14.07 12.08 5.67
N ILE A 87 -15.23 12.04 5.04
CA ILE A 87 -15.53 12.83 3.85
C ILE A 87 -16.32 14.07 4.28
N GLY A 88 -15.71 15.24 4.13
CA GLY A 88 -16.35 16.52 4.43
C GLY A 88 -17.28 16.95 3.30
N GLN A 89 -16.74 17.08 2.10
CA GLN A 89 -17.48 17.33 0.86
C GLN A 89 -17.15 16.26 -0.14
N ASP A 90 -18.16 15.53 -0.60
CA ASP A 90 -18.00 14.55 -1.67
C ASP A 90 -17.67 15.24 -3.00
N VAL A 91 -17.19 14.46 -3.98
CA VAL A 91 -16.76 14.98 -5.26
C VAL A 91 -17.85 15.86 -5.87
N SER A 92 -17.50 17.11 -6.14
CA SER A 92 -18.38 18.08 -6.79
C SER A 92 -17.71 18.72 -7.98
N ILE A 93 -18.51 19.14 -8.95
CA ILE A 93 -18.06 19.84 -10.15
C ILE A 93 -18.51 21.30 -10.04
N GLY A 94 -17.55 22.22 -10.14
CA GLY A 94 -17.81 23.63 -10.15
C GLY A 94 -17.44 24.28 -11.48
N TYR A 95 -18.04 25.44 -11.73
CA TYR A 95 -17.78 26.26 -12.90
C TYR A 95 -16.79 27.36 -12.54
N THR A 96 -15.79 27.60 -13.38
CA THR A 96 -14.82 28.68 -13.20
C THR A 96 -15.02 29.80 -14.22
N SER A 97 -15.02 29.46 -15.51
CA SER A 97 -15.11 30.44 -16.60
C SER A 97 -15.42 29.75 -17.91
N HIS A 98 -15.77 30.55 -18.93
CA HIS A 98 -15.91 30.04 -20.29
C HIS A 98 -15.39 31.03 -21.33
N THR A 99 -15.09 30.49 -22.51
CA THR A 99 -14.89 31.24 -23.75
C THR A 99 -15.90 30.75 -24.78
N ASP A 100 -15.91 31.29 -25.98
CA ASP A 100 -16.82 30.85 -27.04
C ASP A 100 -16.57 29.38 -27.47
N ALA A 101 -15.36 28.85 -27.22
CA ALA A 101 -14.93 27.51 -27.62
C ALA A 101 -14.75 26.53 -26.46
N THR A 102 -14.58 27.00 -25.21
CA THR A 102 -14.23 26.17 -24.07
C THR A 102 -14.97 26.56 -22.80
N VAL A 103 -15.20 25.57 -21.94
CA VAL A 103 -15.71 25.75 -20.59
C VAL A 103 -14.68 25.19 -19.61
N ARG A 104 -14.31 25.96 -18.61
CA ARG A 104 -13.39 25.55 -17.54
C ARG A 104 -14.19 25.16 -16.32
N LEU A 105 -14.04 23.90 -15.94
CA LEU A 105 -14.64 23.32 -14.76
C LEU A 105 -13.55 22.97 -13.73
N TYR A 106 -13.95 22.78 -12.49
CA TYR A 106 -13.07 22.22 -11.45
C TYR A 106 -13.78 21.07 -10.71
N LEU A 107 -12.99 20.13 -10.22
CA LEU A 107 -13.42 19.10 -9.30
C LEU A 107 -12.94 19.45 -7.90
N GLN A 108 -13.79 19.28 -6.92
CA GLN A 108 -13.46 19.52 -5.52
C GLN A 108 -13.98 18.41 -4.64
N GLU A 109 -13.13 17.99 -3.71
CA GLU A 109 -13.44 17.02 -2.67
C GLU A 109 -12.68 17.41 -1.42
N THR A 110 -13.27 17.21 -0.25
CA THR A 110 -12.59 17.37 1.04
C THR A 110 -12.74 16.11 1.85
N PHE A 111 -11.62 15.59 2.35
CA PHE A 111 -11.60 14.42 3.22
C PHE A 111 -10.43 14.50 4.19
N THR A 112 -10.52 13.74 5.27
CA THR A 112 -9.40 13.46 6.17
C THR A 112 -9.37 12.00 6.55
N PHE A 113 -8.16 11.49 6.77
CA PHE A 113 -7.91 10.11 7.18
C PHE A 113 -7.45 10.10 8.64
N LEU A 114 -8.11 9.31 9.46
CA LEU A 114 -7.77 9.12 10.86
C LEU A 114 -7.18 7.74 11.09
N TYR A 115 -6.07 7.72 11.78
CA TYR A 115 -5.35 6.52 12.19
C TYR A 115 -5.59 6.29 13.68
N LEU A 116 -6.59 5.47 13.99
CA LEU A 116 -7.10 5.34 15.37
C LEU A 116 -6.26 4.38 16.22
N THR A 117 -5.63 3.37 15.58
CA THR A 117 -4.80 2.38 16.25
C THR A 117 -3.39 2.39 15.66
N ALA A 118 -2.41 2.87 16.42
CA ALA A 118 -1.04 3.05 15.91
C ALA A 118 -0.38 1.74 15.48
N GLU A 119 -0.70 0.63 16.13
CA GLU A 119 -0.15 -0.70 15.85
C GLU A 119 -0.89 -1.48 14.75
N ALA A 120 -1.91 -0.90 14.14
CA ALA A 120 -2.77 -1.60 13.16
C ALA A 120 -2.13 -1.82 11.79
N ALA A 121 -0.99 -1.18 11.52
CA ALA A 121 -0.25 -1.35 10.29
C ALA A 121 1.26 -1.36 10.53
N VAL A 122 1.98 -2.08 9.67
CA VAL A 122 3.44 -2.09 9.62
C VAL A 122 3.87 -1.55 8.26
N ALA A 123 4.68 -0.50 8.26
CA ALA A 123 5.27 0.06 7.05
C ALA A 123 6.58 -0.68 6.72
N LEU A 124 6.76 -1.03 5.46
CA LEU A 124 7.96 -1.61 4.88
C LEU A 124 8.51 -0.59 3.87
N ALA A 125 9.48 0.21 4.29
CA ALA A 125 10.06 1.23 3.44
C ALA A 125 10.74 0.63 2.20
N SER A 126 10.65 1.32 1.08
CA SER A 126 11.39 0.93 -0.12
C SER A 126 12.90 0.92 0.17
N PRO A 127 13.66 -0.08 -0.34
CA PRO A 127 15.11 -0.07 -0.19
C PRO A 127 15.68 1.18 -0.84
N ALA A 128 16.68 1.80 -0.19
CA ALA A 128 17.35 2.96 -0.73
C ALA A 128 17.95 2.63 -2.11
N LYS A 129 17.58 3.39 -3.15
CA LYS A 129 18.25 3.29 -4.44
C LYS A 129 19.73 3.61 -4.23
N PRO A 130 20.66 2.79 -4.73
CA PRO A 130 22.07 3.12 -4.68
C PRO A 130 22.28 4.49 -5.37
N LYS A 131 22.91 5.42 -4.66
CA LYS A 131 23.27 6.71 -5.25
C LYS A 131 24.09 6.44 -6.52
N PRO A 132 23.80 7.09 -7.66
CA PRO A 132 24.63 6.95 -8.82
C PRO A 132 26.06 7.37 -8.44
N LYS A 133 27.02 6.49 -8.67
CA LYS A 133 28.44 6.85 -8.52
C LYS A 133 28.68 8.04 -9.43
N LYS A 134 29.00 9.19 -8.83
CA LYS A 134 29.55 10.30 -9.60
C LYS A 134 30.88 9.80 -10.18
N THR A 135 30.88 9.61 -11.44
CA THR A 135 32.11 9.48 -12.24
C THR A 135 32.74 10.85 -12.42
#